data_87de97aaa6c2a085da57506d96cb558a
#
_entry.id   87de97aaa6c2a085da57506d96cb558a
#
_cell.length_a   1.000
_cell.length_b   1.000
_cell.length_c   1.000
_cell.angle_alpha   90.00
_cell.angle_beta   90.00
_cell.angle_gamma   90.00
#
_symmetry.space_group_name_H-M   'P 1'
#
loop_
_entity.id
_entity.type
_entity.pdbx_description
1 polymer ?
#
loop_
_entity_poly.entity_id
_entity_poly.type
_entity_poly.pdbx_seq_one_letter_code
_entity_poly.pdbx_strand_id
1 'polypeptide(L)'
;MGDVPTGNLAPNATYLEGLARGELRFQRCGDCGSAVFAPRVLCNHCGSTALQFEVSAGLGVVYSATAVTQRDAAAYSVCLVDVDEGFRMMSSVVDVAAEDVSIGMRVSARYEPVEGDALGQTVRVVFVPSGA
;
A
#
# COMPACT_ATOMS: atom_id res chain seq x y z
N MET A 1 19.20 9.75 -4.37
CA MET A 1 18.42 9.16 -4.56
C MET A 1 18.41 8.72 -5.46
N GLY A 2 18.56 8.11 -5.44
CA GLY A 2 18.45 7.49 -6.50
C GLY A 2 17.16 7.59 -7.10
N ASP A 3 17.15 7.64 -8.33
CA ASP A 3 15.91 7.62 -9.01
C ASP A 3 15.22 6.29 -8.76
N VAL A 4 13.92 6.34 -8.76
CA VAL A 4 13.14 5.11 -8.78
C VAL A 4 13.37 4.47 -10.15
N PRO A 5 13.76 3.19 -10.19
CA PRO A 5 13.99 2.54 -11.47
C PRO A 5 12.77 2.58 -12.36
N THR A 6 12.99 2.80 -13.64
CA THR A 6 11.94 2.62 -14.63
C THR A 6 12.09 1.22 -15.21
N GLY A 7 11.04 0.70 -15.77
CA GLY A 7 11.04 -0.66 -16.25
C GLY A 7 10.66 -1.62 -15.12
N ASN A 8 10.48 -2.86 -15.48
CA ASN A 8 9.74 -3.75 -14.59
C ASN A 8 10.38 -5.11 -14.45
N LEU A 9 11.73 -5.17 -14.53
CA LEU A 9 12.41 -6.44 -14.38
C LEU A 9 12.31 -7.01 -12.98
N ALA A 10 12.16 -6.14 -11.97
CA ALA A 10 12.03 -6.57 -10.59
C ALA A 10 11.07 -5.65 -9.84
N PRO A 11 9.79 -5.59 -10.27
CA PRO A 11 8.86 -4.63 -9.67
C PRO A 11 8.66 -4.84 -8.18
N ASN A 12 8.62 -6.09 -7.72
CA ASN A 12 8.41 -6.35 -6.30
C ASN A 12 9.61 -5.90 -5.47
N ALA A 13 10.82 -6.10 -5.96
CA ALA A 13 12.02 -5.66 -5.25
C ALA A 13 12.04 -4.13 -5.11
N THR A 14 11.65 -3.41 -6.15
CA THR A 14 11.57 -1.96 -6.09
C THR A 14 10.53 -1.49 -5.07
N TYR A 15 9.40 -2.17 -5.02
CA TYR A 15 8.36 -1.87 -4.05
C TYR A 15 8.86 -2.07 -2.61
N LEU A 16 9.50 -3.22 -2.34
CA LEU A 16 10.00 -3.52 -1.00
C LEU A 16 11.12 -2.56 -0.58
N GLU A 17 11.98 -2.18 -1.51
CA GLU A 17 13.00 -1.19 -1.21
C GLU A 17 12.37 0.14 -0.80
N GLY A 18 11.29 0.52 -1.46
CA GLY A 18 10.56 1.73 -1.10
C GLY A 18 10.03 1.67 0.33
N LEU A 19 9.43 0.55 0.71
CA LEU A 19 8.92 0.40 2.07
C LEU A 19 10.04 0.56 3.10
N ALA A 20 11.20 0.00 2.83
CA ALA A 20 12.35 0.11 3.73
C ALA A 20 12.81 1.57 3.89
N ARG A 21 12.48 2.43 2.94
CA ARG A 21 12.80 3.86 2.98
C ARG A 21 11.64 4.71 3.45
N GLY A 22 10.52 4.10 3.85
CA GLY A 22 9.34 4.83 4.24
C GLY A 22 8.58 5.41 3.07
N GLU A 23 8.62 4.73 1.92
CA GLU A 23 7.95 5.18 0.71
C GLU A 23 6.96 4.12 0.26
N LEU A 24 5.72 4.53 0.01
CA LEU A 24 4.72 3.67 -0.60
C LEU A 24 4.79 3.91 -2.11
N ARG A 25 5.44 2.99 -2.82
CA ARG A 25 5.64 3.11 -4.25
C ARG A 25 4.55 2.38 -5.00
N PHE A 26 4.07 2.97 -6.05
CA PHE A 26 3.10 2.36 -6.96
C PHE A 26 3.54 2.65 -8.38
N GLN A 27 2.86 2.06 -9.35
CA GLN A 27 3.22 2.27 -10.75
C GLN A 27 2.16 3.13 -11.44
N ARG A 28 2.62 3.97 -12.36
CA ARG A 28 1.75 4.76 -13.23
C ARG A 28 2.00 4.34 -14.66
N CYS A 29 0.94 4.00 -15.38
CA CYS A 29 1.06 3.63 -16.77
C CYS A 29 1.22 4.88 -17.63
N GLY A 30 2.29 4.93 -18.44
CA GLY A 30 2.54 6.06 -19.32
C GLY A 30 1.57 6.12 -20.49
N ASP A 31 0.90 5.02 -20.82
CA ASP A 31 0.00 4.98 -21.96
C ASP A 31 -1.44 5.28 -21.57
N CYS A 32 -1.95 4.71 -20.49
CA CYS A 32 -3.35 4.94 -20.11
C CYS A 32 -3.53 5.81 -18.88
N GLY A 33 -2.44 6.15 -18.18
CA GLY A 33 -2.48 7.03 -17.02
C GLY A 33 -2.98 6.39 -15.74
N SER A 34 -3.33 5.11 -15.76
CA SER A 34 -3.86 4.44 -14.58
C SER A 34 -2.78 4.20 -13.53
N ALA A 35 -3.17 4.28 -12.27
CA ALA A 35 -2.33 3.82 -11.18
C ALA A 35 -2.44 2.31 -11.09
N VAL A 36 -1.31 1.64 -10.91
CA VAL A 36 -1.25 0.18 -10.86
C VAL A 36 -0.64 -0.24 -9.53
N PHE A 37 -1.36 -1.07 -8.80
CA PHE A 37 -0.91 -1.66 -7.56
C PHE A 37 -1.60 -3.04 -7.43
N ALA A 38 -0.93 -4.11 -7.08
CA ALA A 38 0.49 -4.22 -6.72
C ALA A 38 1.39 -4.18 -7.97
N PRO A 39 2.73 -4.12 -7.75
CA PRO A 39 3.66 -3.97 -8.88
C PRO A 39 3.52 -5.07 -9.91
N ARG A 40 3.61 -4.69 -11.19
CA ARG A 40 3.41 -5.60 -12.32
C ARG A 40 4.42 -5.30 -13.41
N VAL A 41 4.57 -6.26 -14.31
CA VAL A 41 5.36 -6.06 -15.52
C VAL A 41 4.54 -5.37 -16.60
N LEU A 42 3.24 -5.68 -16.62
CA LEU A 42 2.31 -5.11 -17.60
C LEU A 42 1.18 -4.41 -16.87
N CYS A 43 0.71 -3.32 -17.45
CA CYS A 43 -0.47 -2.63 -16.93
C CYS A 43 -1.69 -3.55 -17.04
N ASN A 44 -2.40 -3.71 -15.93
CA ASN A 44 -3.60 -4.55 -15.91
C ASN A 44 -4.82 -3.88 -16.50
N HIS A 45 -4.68 -2.60 -16.91
CA HIS A 45 -5.78 -1.86 -17.54
C HIS A 45 -5.64 -1.83 -19.05
N CYS A 46 -4.42 -1.70 -19.59
CA CYS A 46 -4.24 -1.57 -21.03
C CYS A 46 -3.17 -2.49 -21.63
N GLY A 47 -2.47 -3.25 -20.79
CA GLY A 47 -1.45 -4.20 -21.29
C GLY A 47 -0.11 -3.60 -21.62
N SER A 48 0.07 -2.29 -21.43
CA SER A 48 1.33 -1.63 -21.76
C SER A 48 2.45 -2.02 -20.82
N THR A 49 3.69 -2.00 -21.32
CA THR A 49 4.89 -2.15 -20.49
C THR A 49 5.42 -0.79 -20.01
N ALA A 50 4.75 0.31 -20.35
CA ALA A 50 5.22 1.66 -20.02
C ALA A 50 4.85 2.04 -18.58
N LEU A 51 5.21 1.20 -17.63
CA LEU A 51 4.94 1.43 -16.22
C LEU A 51 6.14 2.09 -15.56
N GLN A 52 5.89 3.15 -14.79
CA GLN A 52 6.93 3.83 -14.03
C GLN A 52 6.51 3.93 -12.59
N PHE A 53 7.47 3.80 -11.68
CA PHE A 53 7.18 3.93 -10.27
C PHE A 53 7.05 5.39 -9.86
N GLU A 54 6.10 5.64 -8.94
CA GLU A 54 5.91 6.93 -8.28
C GLU A 54 5.77 6.67 -6.79
N VAL A 55 5.99 7.70 -6.00
CA VAL A 55 5.85 7.61 -4.55
C VAL A 55 4.53 8.24 -4.15
N SER A 56 3.69 7.49 -3.44
CA SER A 56 2.41 7.98 -2.94
C SER A 56 2.65 8.89 -1.73
N ALA A 57 1.79 9.89 -1.57
CA ALA A 57 1.76 10.68 -0.34
C ALA A 57 1.26 9.87 0.86
N GLY A 58 0.73 8.67 0.62
CA GLY A 58 0.31 7.78 1.69
C GLY A 58 -1.02 8.17 2.33
N LEU A 59 -1.85 8.92 1.62
CA LEU A 59 -3.15 9.34 2.13
C LEU A 59 -4.26 8.58 1.42
N GLY A 60 -5.30 8.24 2.16
CA GLY A 60 -6.39 7.49 1.56
C GLY A 60 -7.64 7.48 2.42
N VAL A 61 -8.61 6.71 1.97
CA VAL A 61 -9.92 6.57 2.61
C VAL A 61 -10.22 5.09 2.71
N VAL A 62 -10.76 4.66 3.84
CA VAL A 62 -11.19 3.27 4.02
C VAL A 62 -12.38 2.99 3.12
N TYR A 63 -12.21 2.04 2.22
CA TYR A 63 -13.27 1.59 1.33
C TYR A 63 -14.09 0.46 1.95
N SER A 64 -13.42 -0.47 2.63
CA SER A 64 -14.09 -1.54 3.36
C SER A 64 -13.23 -1.95 4.55
N ALA A 65 -13.87 -2.50 5.58
CA ALA A 65 -13.17 -2.88 6.78
C ALA A 65 -13.85 -4.09 7.43
N THR A 66 -13.03 -4.98 7.97
CA THR A 66 -13.48 -6.14 8.72
C THR A 66 -12.60 -6.26 9.97
N ALA A 67 -13.23 -6.48 11.12
CA ALA A 67 -12.49 -6.79 12.34
C ALA A 67 -12.32 -8.31 12.41
N VAL A 68 -11.09 -8.75 12.61
CA VAL A 68 -10.78 -10.17 12.74
C VAL A 68 -10.46 -10.43 14.20
N THR A 69 -11.26 -11.29 14.84
CA THR A 69 -11.03 -11.63 16.24
C THR A 69 -10.09 -12.83 16.32
N GLN A 70 -9.27 -12.82 17.35
CA GLN A 70 -8.31 -13.90 17.59
C GLN A 70 -8.55 -14.45 19.00
N ARG A 71 -8.23 -15.74 19.18
CA ARG A 71 -8.47 -16.39 20.45
C ARG A 71 -7.61 -15.81 21.58
N ASP A 72 -6.35 -15.63 21.33
CA ASP A 72 -5.38 -15.26 22.37
C ASP A 72 -4.65 -13.97 22.06
N ALA A 73 -5.22 -13.10 21.23
CA ALA A 73 -4.59 -11.86 20.85
C ALA A 73 -5.66 -10.80 20.58
N ALA A 74 -5.23 -9.55 20.53
CA ALA A 74 -6.14 -8.46 20.20
C ALA A 74 -6.68 -8.61 18.78
N ALA A 75 -7.92 -8.19 18.59
CA ALA A 75 -8.50 -8.15 17.25
C ALA A 75 -7.72 -7.17 16.38
N TYR A 76 -7.68 -7.45 15.08
CA TYR A 76 -7.07 -6.54 14.13
C TYR A 76 -8.04 -6.29 12.98
N SER A 77 -7.80 -5.22 12.23
CA SER A 77 -8.64 -4.91 11.08
C SER A 77 -7.97 -5.35 9.80
N VAL A 78 -8.79 -5.77 8.84
CA VAL A 78 -8.37 -5.98 7.45
C VAL A 78 -9.21 -5.01 6.63
N CYS A 79 -8.54 -4.13 5.92
CA CYS A 79 -9.20 -3.04 5.22
C CYS A 79 -8.76 -2.98 3.77
N LEU A 80 -9.67 -2.49 2.92
CA LEU A 80 -9.28 -2.00 1.61
C LEU A 80 -9.24 -0.49 1.71
N VAL A 81 -8.12 0.10 1.31
CA VAL A 81 -7.90 1.54 1.37
C VAL A 81 -7.79 2.07 -0.05
N ASP A 82 -8.63 3.06 -0.38
CA ASP A 82 -8.51 3.79 -1.64
C ASP A 82 -7.49 4.89 -1.43
N VAL A 83 -6.32 4.72 -2.03
CA VAL A 83 -5.23 5.67 -1.91
C VAL A 83 -5.45 6.80 -2.90
N ASP A 84 -5.14 8.02 -2.46
CA ASP A 84 -5.52 9.22 -3.21
C ASP A 84 -5.00 9.24 -4.64
N GLU A 85 -3.88 8.59 -4.93
CA GLU A 85 -3.33 8.57 -6.28
C GLU A 85 -4.11 7.68 -7.25
N GLY A 86 -5.09 6.93 -6.75
CA GLY A 86 -6.00 6.20 -7.64
C GLY A 86 -5.86 4.69 -7.63
N PHE A 87 -5.28 4.12 -6.59
CA PHE A 87 -5.23 2.67 -6.48
C PHE A 87 -5.79 2.23 -5.13
N ARG A 88 -6.12 0.96 -5.05
CA ARG A 88 -6.70 0.35 -3.85
C ARG A 88 -5.74 -0.72 -3.33
N MET A 89 -5.54 -0.75 -2.02
CA MET A 89 -4.67 -1.76 -1.43
C MET A 89 -5.29 -2.33 -0.17
N MET A 90 -4.92 -3.56 0.14
CA MET A 90 -5.32 -4.21 1.38
C MET A 90 -4.30 -3.85 2.48
N SER A 91 -4.79 -3.47 3.64
CA SER A 91 -3.93 -3.12 4.76
C SER A 91 -4.72 -3.25 6.07
N SER A 92 -4.19 -2.68 7.12
CA SER A 92 -4.86 -2.57 8.41
C SER A 92 -4.82 -1.13 8.87
N VAL A 93 -5.83 -0.72 9.65
CA VAL A 93 -5.77 0.57 10.34
C VAL A 93 -5.45 0.29 11.79
N VAL A 94 -4.38 0.89 12.29
CA VAL A 94 -3.91 0.71 13.66
C VAL A 94 -4.12 2.00 14.44
N ASP A 95 -3.81 2.00 15.72
CA ASP A 95 -4.03 3.12 16.64
C ASP A 95 -5.50 3.44 16.84
N VAL A 96 -6.37 2.49 16.51
CA VAL A 96 -7.80 2.56 16.76
C VAL A 96 -8.28 1.13 16.89
N ALA A 97 -9.29 0.90 17.70
CA ALA A 97 -9.82 -0.45 17.89
C ALA A 97 -10.32 -0.99 16.54
N ALA A 98 -10.09 -2.28 16.29
CA ALA A 98 -10.44 -2.88 15.00
C ALA A 98 -11.91 -2.67 14.64
N GLU A 99 -12.81 -2.78 15.60
CA GLU A 99 -14.24 -2.61 15.37
C GLU A 99 -14.65 -1.15 15.17
N ASP A 100 -13.75 -0.22 15.45
CA ASP A 100 -14.03 1.21 15.26
C ASP A 100 -13.54 1.75 13.92
N VAL A 101 -12.91 0.91 13.10
CA VAL A 101 -12.52 1.32 11.75
C VAL A 101 -13.76 1.38 10.90
N SER A 102 -14.03 2.54 10.31
CA SER A 102 -15.26 2.74 9.55
C SER A 102 -14.98 3.12 8.11
N ILE A 103 -15.93 2.75 7.25
CA ILE A 103 -15.88 3.13 5.83
C ILE A 103 -15.96 4.65 5.74
N GLY A 104 -15.10 5.23 4.92
CA GLY A 104 -15.02 6.68 4.76
C GLY A 104 -14.02 7.36 5.66
N MET A 105 -13.42 6.62 6.61
CA MET A 105 -12.40 7.18 7.49
C MET A 105 -11.17 7.61 6.70
N ARG A 106 -10.70 8.84 6.93
CA ARG A 106 -9.43 9.30 6.34
C ARG A 106 -8.28 8.68 7.11
N VAL A 107 -7.30 8.20 6.37
CA VAL A 107 -6.16 7.51 6.96
C VAL A 107 -4.87 7.95 6.28
N SER A 108 -3.75 7.78 6.98
CA SER A 108 -2.43 8.02 6.42
C SER A 108 -1.52 6.82 6.69
N ALA A 109 -0.59 6.60 5.78
CA ALA A 109 0.31 5.45 5.85
C ALA A 109 1.32 5.60 6.99
N ARG A 110 1.63 4.50 7.63
CA ARG A 110 2.70 4.39 8.60
C ARG A 110 3.51 3.15 8.29
N TYR A 111 4.81 3.24 8.42
CA TYR A 111 5.74 2.18 8.05
C TYR A 111 6.28 1.57 9.32
N GLU A 112 6.08 0.26 9.49
CA GLU A 112 6.46 -0.43 10.72
C GLU A 112 7.46 -1.53 10.40
N PRO A 113 8.52 -1.66 11.21
CA PRO A 113 9.45 -2.75 11.02
C PRO A 113 8.79 -4.08 11.36
N VAL A 114 9.13 -5.11 10.60
CA VAL A 114 8.71 -6.47 10.87
C VAL A 114 9.94 -7.36 10.82
N GLU A 115 9.85 -8.53 11.44
CA GLU A 115 10.90 -9.52 11.25
C GLU A 115 10.87 -9.95 9.79
N GLY A 116 12.04 -10.14 9.20
CA GLY A 116 12.14 -10.52 7.81
C GLY A 116 11.34 -11.80 7.54
N ASP A 117 10.55 -11.77 6.49
CA ASP A 117 9.76 -12.94 6.10
C ASP A 117 10.45 -13.65 4.93
N ALA A 118 9.82 -14.71 4.44
CA ALA A 118 10.37 -15.52 3.36
C ALA A 118 10.54 -14.74 2.06
N LEU A 119 9.86 -13.59 1.92
CA LEU A 119 9.96 -12.73 0.75
C LEU A 119 10.94 -11.60 0.94
N GLY A 120 11.60 -11.52 2.10
CA GLY A 120 12.59 -10.48 2.38
C GLY A 120 12.00 -9.15 2.82
N GLN A 121 10.72 -9.11 3.13
CA GLN A 121 10.08 -7.88 3.57
C GLN A 121 10.48 -7.57 5.02
N THR A 122 11.03 -6.40 5.26
CA THR A 122 11.46 -5.96 6.59
C THR A 122 10.63 -4.81 7.13
N VAL A 123 9.76 -4.24 6.32
CA VAL A 123 8.86 -3.14 6.70
C VAL A 123 7.51 -3.43 6.11
N ARG A 124 6.46 -3.21 6.89
CA ARG A 124 5.11 -3.26 6.36
C ARG A 124 4.48 -1.89 6.42
N VAL A 125 3.55 -1.63 5.52
CA VAL A 125 2.77 -0.41 5.55
C VAL A 125 1.43 -0.70 6.19
N VAL A 126 1.08 0.11 7.17
CA VAL A 126 -0.26 0.12 7.77
C VAL A 126 -0.77 1.54 7.72
N PHE A 127 -2.00 1.75 8.13
CA PHE A 127 -2.59 3.09 8.11
C PHE A 127 -3.01 3.47 9.53
N VAL A 128 -3.02 4.76 9.79
CA VAL A 128 -3.53 5.30 11.05
C VAL A 128 -4.60 6.34 10.72
N PRO A 129 -5.54 6.58 11.63
CA PRO A 129 -6.55 7.62 11.39
C PRO A 129 -5.86 8.95 11.14
N SER A 130 -6.29 9.63 10.08
CA SER A 130 -5.81 10.97 9.78
C SER A 130 -6.77 11.97 10.41
N GLY A 131 -6.24 12.93 11.14
CA GLY A 131 -7.07 13.90 11.84
C GLY A 131 -7.66 14.98 10.96
N ALA A 132 -7.38 14.92 9.68
CA ALA A 132 -7.85 16.00 8.80
C ALA A 132 -9.21 15.72 8.20
#